data_c185f927bb11f1d22faa094e2f0a9476
#
_entry.id   c185f927bb11f1d22faa094e2f0a9476
#
_cell.length_a   1.000
_cell.length_b   1.000
_cell.length_c   1.000
_cell.angle_alpha   90.00
_cell.angle_beta   90.00
_cell.angle_gamma   90.00
#
_symmetry.space_group_name_H-M   'P 1'
#
loop_
_entity.id
_entity.type
_entity.pdbx_description
1 polymer ?
#
loop_
_entity_poly.entity_id
_entity_poly.type
_entity_poly.pdbx_seq_one_letter_code
_entity_poly.pdbx_strand_id
1 'polypeptide(L)'
;MLKKSFIVSVLFFMIGCDEKTDTPFTIDYEKYELDNGLTVILHEDKSDPIVSLAIQYHVGSNREIPGRTGFAHLFEHMLFQESQHVGQDQFFKIIQNVGGTLNGGTNKDGTVYYEVVPKNALETIMWLESDRMGWLLSTVTQAAFENQQEVVQNEKRQRVDNRPYGHSNYVMIKNMYPKDHPYNWTTIGELEDLQNATLKDVRDFYENWYGPNNATMVIAGDFKKTQVKKWVEKYFGEIRQGPNHPDPKPQPAILSDTKKVYHEDNFAKSPQIRMAFPTVNQRHFDAAALELLSQLLGDGKKAPLYKIIVEEQKLAPSVSAYSNTQEIAGTINIVSTGFPTIKLTDLENIGF
;
A
#
# COMPACT_ATOMS: atom_id res chain seq x y z
N MET A 1 -11.65 -5.65 90.49
CA MET A 1 -12.14 -5.07 89.22
C MET A 1 -11.04 -5.18 88.17
N LEU A 2 -11.09 -6.23 87.36
CA LEU A 2 -10.10 -6.46 86.30
C LEU A 2 -10.53 -5.73 85.00
N LYS A 3 -9.69 -4.82 84.51
CA LYS A 3 -9.86 -4.24 83.17
C LYS A 3 -9.20 -5.18 82.18
N LYS A 4 -10.02 -5.74 81.28
CA LYS A 4 -9.55 -6.50 80.10
C LYS A 4 -9.21 -5.51 78.99
N SER A 5 -7.93 -5.45 78.60
CA SER A 5 -7.48 -4.76 77.40
C SER A 5 -7.67 -5.66 76.20
N PHE A 6 -8.41 -5.21 75.21
CA PHE A 6 -8.61 -5.88 73.93
C PHE A 6 -7.54 -5.34 72.96
N ILE A 7 -6.61 -6.20 72.57
CA ILE A 7 -5.62 -5.89 71.53
C ILE A 7 -6.25 -6.29 70.19
N VAL A 8 -6.57 -5.33 69.33
CA VAL A 8 -7.01 -5.57 67.96
C VAL A 8 -5.78 -5.65 67.11
N SER A 9 -5.47 -6.86 66.63
CA SER A 9 -4.37 -7.10 65.64
C SER A 9 -4.90 -6.79 64.24
N VAL A 10 -4.45 -5.69 63.64
CA VAL A 10 -4.75 -5.37 62.25
C VAL A 10 -3.73 -6.11 61.35
N LEU A 11 -4.20 -7.16 60.70
CA LEU A 11 -3.44 -7.82 59.65
C LEU A 11 -3.48 -6.96 58.37
N PHE A 12 -2.35 -6.32 58.04
CA PHE A 12 -2.16 -5.74 56.73
C PHE A 12 -1.94 -6.85 55.69
N PHE A 13 -2.94 -7.09 54.85
CA PHE A 13 -2.76 -7.85 53.61
C PHE A 13 -2.02 -6.95 52.65
N MET A 14 -0.72 -7.19 52.48
CA MET A 14 0.05 -6.67 51.33
C MET A 14 -0.44 -7.45 50.13
N ILE A 15 -1.35 -6.87 49.33
CA ILE A 15 -1.63 -7.30 47.99
C ILE A 15 -0.41 -6.89 47.16
N GLY A 16 0.47 -7.84 46.95
CA GLY A 16 1.53 -7.67 45.95
C GLY A 16 0.85 -7.50 44.58
N CYS A 17 0.98 -6.33 43.99
CA CYS A 17 0.81 -6.22 42.55
C CYS A 17 1.90 -7.10 41.92
N ASP A 18 1.49 -8.26 41.37
CA ASP A 18 2.33 -8.96 40.42
C ASP A 18 2.63 -7.94 39.31
N GLU A 19 3.87 -7.50 39.21
CA GLU A 19 4.38 -6.87 37.98
C GLU A 19 4.15 -7.89 36.87
N LYS A 20 3.07 -7.69 36.10
CA LYS A 20 2.97 -8.34 34.80
C LYS A 20 4.22 -7.91 34.06
N THR A 21 5.18 -8.79 33.96
CA THR A 21 6.25 -8.67 32.98
C THR A 21 5.56 -8.58 31.63
N ASP A 22 5.49 -7.36 31.06
CA ASP A 22 5.05 -7.16 29.70
C ASP A 22 6.00 -7.96 28.80
N THR A 23 5.64 -9.22 28.54
CA THR A 23 6.31 -9.97 27.49
C THR A 23 6.01 -9.24 26.19
N PRO A 24 7.03 -8.78 25.48
CA PRO A 24 6.81 -8.05 24.25
C PRO A 24 5.97 -8.92 23.31
N PHE A 25 4.94 -8.32 22.70
CA PHE A 25 4.15 -8.99 21.68
C PHE A 25 5.07 -9.43 20.53
N THR A 26 5.12 -10.74 20.27
CA THR A 26 5.91 -11.31 19.17
C THR A 26 5.02 -12.17 18.30
N ILE A 27 5.23 -12.06 16.99
CA ILE A 27 4.59 -12.95 16.01
C ILE A 27 5.60 -14.05 15.69
N ASP A 28 5.25 -15.32 15.97
CA ASP A 28 6.08 -16.46 15.59
C ASP A 28 5.92 -16.75 14.10
N TYR A 29 7.01 -16.65 13.35
CA TYR A 29 7.04 -16.96 11.93
C TYR A 29 8.32 -17.68 11.54
N GLU A 30 8.26 -18.41 10.44
CA GLU A 30 9.41 -19.00 9.78
C GLU A 30 9.65 -18.28 8.45
N LYS A 31 10.90 -17.84 8.20
CA LYS A 31 11.31 -17.22 6.94
C LYS A 31 12.39 -18.07 6.29
N TYR A 32 12.24 -18.36 5.01
CA TYR A 32 13.25 -19.05 4.19
C TYR A 32 13.16 -18.54 2.73
N GLU A 33 14.11 -18.96 1.92
CA GLU A 33 14.21 -18.61 0.51
C GLU A 33 14.33 -19.88 -0.33
N LEU A 34 13.66 -19.91 -1.48
CA LEU A 34 13.83 -20.95 -2.48
C LEU A 34 15.08 -20.70 -3.32
N ASP A 35 15.59 -21.74 -4.00
CA ASP A 35 16.76 -21.64 -4.89
C ASP A 35 16.57 -20.60 -6.01
N ASN A 36 15.33 -20.32 -6.40
CA ASN A 36 15.00 -19.27 -7.38
C ASN A 36 14.81 -17.86 -6.78
N GLY A 37 15.14 -17.67 -5.51
CA GLY A 37 15.13 -16.38 -4.83
C GLY A 37 13.78 -15.95 -4.25
N LEU A 38 12.73 -16.77 -4.35
CA LEU A 38 11.45 -16.45 -3.71
C LEU A 38 11.59 -16.48 -2.18
N THR A 39 11.39 -15.33 -1.54
CA THR A 39 11.31 -15.26 -0.08
C THR A 39 9.93 -15.74 0.39
N VAL A 40 9.90 -16.69 1.35
CA VAL A 40 8.69 -17.27 1.92
C VAL A 40 8.63 -17.04 3.41
N ILE A 41 7.49 -16.56 3.89
CA ILE A 41 7.21 -16.33 5.32
C ILE A 41 5.97 -17.13 5.71
N LEU A 42 6.09 -17.99 6.72
CA LEU A 42 5.01 -18.85 7.21
C LEU A 42 4.67 -18.52 8.66
N HIS A 43 3.44 -18.11 8.90
CA HIS A 43 2.86 -17.92 10.25
C HIS A 43 1.69 -18.89 10.46
N GLU A 44 1.92 -19.95 11.26
CA GLU A 44 0.89 -20.96 11.57
C GLU A 44 0.03 -20.47 12.74
N ASP A 45 -1.25 -20.18 12.47
CA ASP A 45 -2.25 -19.81 13.46
C ASP A 45 -3.52 -20.67 13.26
N LYS A 46 -3.91 -21.42 14.26
CA LYS A 46 -5.05 -22.35 14.22
C LYS A 46 -6.29 -21.81 14.92
N SER A 47 -6.33 -20.54 15.23
CA SER A 47 -7.48 -19.91 15.91
C SER A 47 -8.75 -19.98 15.08
N ASP A 48 -8.62 -19.83 13.74
CA ASP A 48 -9.72 -19.89 12.78
C ASP A 48 -9.37 -20.81 11.60
N PRO A 49 -10.34 -21.53 10.98
CA PRO A 49 -10.08 -22.46 9.89
C PRO A 49 -9.91 -21.77 8.52
N ILE A 50 -9.18 -20.67 8.49
CA ILE A 50 -8.91 -19.85 7.30
C ILE A 50 -7.40 -19.71 7.10
N VAL A 51 -7.01 -19.39 5.87
CA VAL A 51 -5.63 -19.06 5.49
C VAL A 51 -5.64 -17.85 4.59
N SER A 52 -4.72 -16.93 4.86
CA SER A 52 -4.36 -15.85 3.97
C SER A 52 -3.04 -16.16 3.26
N LEU A 53 -3.00 -15.97 1.95
CA LEU A 53 -1.79 -15.95 1.15
C LEU A 53 -1.64 -14.58 0.53
N ALA A 54 -0.46 -14.00 0.61
CA ALA A 54 -0.14 -12.75 -0.05
C ALA A 54 1.20 -12.87 -0.79
N ILE A 55 1.27 -12.34 -1.99
CA ILE A 55 2.54 -12.17 -2.74
C ILE A 55 2.74 -10.70 -3.01
N GLN A 56 3.85 -10.17 -2.51
CA GLN A 56 4.28 -8.82 -2.78
C GLN A 56 5.46 -8.84 -3.74
N TYR A 57 5.29 -8.25 -4.91
CA TYR A 57 6.37 -7.96 -5.85
C TYR A 57 6.96 -6.58 -5.52
N HIS A 58 8.30 -6.50 -5.47
CA HIS A 58 9.01 -5.23 -5.21
C HIS A 58 9.08 -4.39 -6.50
N VAL A 59 7.92 -4.17 -7.09
CA VAL A 59 7.70 -3.37 -8.29
C VAL A 59 6.43 -2.55 -8.15
N GLY A 60 6.61 -1.24 -8.15
CA GLY A 60 5.55 -0.25 -8.21
C GLY A 60 5.87 0.79 -9.27
N SER A 61 5.18 1.92 -9.27
CA SER A 61 5.41 2.95 -10.27
C SER A 61 6.79 3.60 -10.18
N ASN A 62 7.55 3.43 -9.10
CA ASN A 62 8.92 3.92 -8.99
C ASN A 62 9.93 3.14 -9.84
N ARG A 63 9.55 2.00 -10.40
CA ARG A 63 10.38 1.19 -11.31
C ARG A 63 10.13 1.53 -12.79
N GLU A 64 9.16 2.39 -13.04
CA GLU A 64 8.85 2.90 -14.36
C GLU A 64 9.82 3.99 -14.78
N ILE A 65 9.79 4.34 -16.06
CA ILE A 65 10.61 5.42 -16.61
C ILE A 65 9.70 6.48 -17.24
N PRO A 66 10.12 7.75 -17.33
CA PRO A 66 9.39 8.79 -18.05
C PRO A 66 9.03 8.34 -19.47
N GLY A 67 7.78 8.54 -19.87
CA GLY A 67 7.24 8.07 -21.16
C GLY A 67 6.76 6.61 -21.16
N ARG A 68 6.85 5.93 -20.03
CA ARG A 68 6.37 4.54 -19.82
C ARG A 68 5.79 4.40 -18.41
N THR A 69 4.88 5.31 -18.01
CA THR A 69 4.26 5.33 -16.70
C THR A 69 2.90 4.61 -16.69
N GLY A 70 2.51 4.06 -15.54
CA GLY A 70 1.26 3.31 -15.37
C GLY A 70 1.38 1.79 -15.63
N PHE A 71 2.58 1.27 -15.93
CA PHE A 71 2.79 -0.14 -16.23
C PHE A 71 2.58 -1.06 -15.03
N ALA A 72 3.06 -0.68 -13.86
CA ALA A 72 2.88 -1.48 -12.65
C ALA A 72 1.39 -1.68 -12.33
N HIS A 73 0.58 -0.63 -12.47
CA HIS A 73 -0.86 -0.69 -12.29
C HIS A 73 -1.57 -1.47 -13.42
N LEU A 74 -1.13 -1.31 -14.66
CA LEU A 74 -1.64 -2.12 -15.77
C LEU A 74 -1.40 -3.61 -15.53
N PHE A 75 -0.23 -3.99 -14.99
CA PHE A 75 0.07 -5.36 -14.64
C PHE A 75 -0.77 -5.88 -13.47
N GLU A 76 -1.13 -5.04 -12.50
CA GLU A 76 -2.11 -5.43 -11.49
C GLU A 76 -3.39 -5.97 -12.14
N HIS A 77 -3.92 -5.26 -13.14
CA HIS A 77 -5.09 -5.72 -13.89
C HIS A 77 -4.83 -6.99 -14.70
N MET A 78 -3.73 -7.04 -15.44
CA MET A 78 -3.41 -8.16 -16.33
C MET A 78 -3.23 -9.47 -15.57
N LEU A 79 -2.61 -9.44 -14.40
CA LEU A 79 -2.36 -10.61 -13.56
C LEU A 79 -3.64 -11.24 -12.98
N PHE A 80 -4.78 -10.58 -13.07
CA PHE A 80 -6.08 -11.14 -12.70
C PHE A 80 -6.86 -11.75 -13.86
N GLN A 81 -6.42 -11.58 -15.12
CA GLN A 81 -7.22 -11.97 -16.29
C GLN A 81 -7.07 -13.44 -16.64
N GLU A 82 -5.93 -13.81 -17.14
CA GLU A 82 -5.65 -15.13 -17.71
C GLU A 82 -4.17 -15.48 -17.51
N SER A 83 -3.90 -16.75 -17.28
CA SER A 83 -2.58 -17.34 -17.32
C SER A 83 -2.63 -18.69 -18.04
N GLN A 84 -1.52 -19.34 -18.28
CA GLN A 84 -1.44 -20.51 -19.17
C GLN A 84 -2.46 -21.60 -18.84
N HIS A 85 -2.72 -21.87 -17.56
CA HIS A 85 -3.62 -22.93 -17.11
C HIS A 85 -4.91 -22.41 -16.45
N VAL A 86 -5.02 -21.10 -16.31
CA VAL A 86 -6.20 -20.44 -15.73
C VAL A 86 -6.82 -19.54 -16.79
N GLY A 87 -7.94 -19.97 -17.35
CA GLY A 87 -8.63 -19.25 -18.44
C GLY A 87 -9.17 -17.90 -17.97
N GLN A 88 -9.51 -17.07 -18.94
CA GLN A 88 -10.01 -15.71 -18.69
C GLN A 88 -11.15 -15.68 -17.68
N ASP A 89 -11.08 -14.76 -16.72
CA ASP A 89 -12.04 -14.54 -15.63
C ASP A 89 -12.22 -15.74 -14.68
N GLN A 90 -11.40 -16.79 -14.78
CA GLN A 90 -11.52 -17.96 -13.91
C GLN A 90 -10.87 -17.74 -12.55
N PHE A 91 -9.86 -16.89 -12.44
CA PHE A 91 -9.15 -16.65 -11.19
C PHE A 91 -10.12 -16.21 -10.06
N PHE A 92 -10.94 -15.21 -10.33
CA PHE A 92 -11.98 -14.74 -9.38
C PHE A 92 -13.01 -15.83 -9.08
N LYS A 93 -13.51 -16.52 -10.10
CA LYS A 93 -14.55 -17.55 -9.93
C LYS A 93 -14.07 -18.73 -9.10
N ILE A 94 -12.83 -19.18 -9.29
CA ILE A 94 -12.27 -20.31 -8.54
C ILE A 94 -12.19 -19.94 -7.05
N ILE A 95 -11.68 -18.76 -6.72
CA ILE A 95 -11.55 -18.31 -5.33
C ILE A 95 -12.92 -18.08 -4.68
N GLN A 96 -13.86 -17.44 -5.38
CA GLN A 96 -15.21 -17.21 -4.88
C GLN A 96 -16.00 -18.51 -4.68
N ASN A 97 -15.83 -19.50 -5.57
CA ASN A 97 -16.50 -20.81 -5.48
C ASN A 97 -16.06 -21.61 -4.24
N VAL A 98 -14.85 -21.40 -3.74
CA VAL A 98 -14.39 -22.03 -2.48
C VAL A 98 -14.71 -21.19 -1.24
N GLY A 99 -15.46 -20.09 -1.38
CA GLY A 99 -15.83 -19.20 -0.30
C GLY A 99 -14.74 -18.22 0.11
N GLY A 100 -13.77 -17.98 -0.75
CA GLY A 100 -12.68 -17.04 -0.53
C GLY A 100 -12.95 -15.63 -1.05
N THR A 101 -12.06 -14.73 -0.64
CA THR A 101 -11.96 -13.35 -1.14
C THR A 101 -10.55 -13.10 -1.66
N LEU A 102 -10.42 -12.13 -2.56
CA LEU A 102 -9.14 -11.74 -3.13
C LEU A 102 -9.12 -10.25 -3.43
N ASN A 103 -7.92 -9.69 -3.48
CA ASN A 103 -7.70 -8.33 -3.97
C ASN A 103 -6.24 -8.15 -4.41
N GLY A 104 -5.96 -7.02 -5.02
CA GLY A 104 -4.62 -6.55 -5.35
C GLY A 104 -4.52 -5.04 -5.16
N GLY A 105 -3.30 -4.54 -5.17
CA GLY A 105 -3.05 -3.11 -5.08
C GLY A 105 -1.63 -2.76 -5.45
N THR A 106 -1.50 -1.70 -6.24
CA THR A 106 -0.22 -1.14 -6.65
C THR A 106 -0.03 0.24 -6.02
N ASN A 107 1.13 0.44 -5.46
CA ASN A 107 1.58 1.75 -5.00
C ASN A 107 2.88 2.16 -5.72
N LYS A 108 3.58 3.15 -5.20
CA LYS A 108 4.84 3.59 -5.80
C LYS A 108 5.95 2.55 -5.71
N ASP A 109 5.96 1.75 -4.64
CA ASP A 109 7.10 0.91 -4.26
C ASP A 109 6.86 -0.59 -4.43
N GLY A 110 5.61 -1.02 -4.57
CA GLY A 110 5.27 -2.43 -4.67
C GLY A 110 3.88 -2.70 -5.23
N THR A 111 3.69 -3.94 -5.67
CA THR A 111 2.39 -4.49 -6.04
C THR A 111 2.14 -5.73 -5.20
N VAL A 112 1.00 -5.78 -4.52
CA VAL A 112 0.60 -6.91 -3.68
C VAL A 112 -0.67 -7.55 -4.23
N TYR A 113 -0.71 -8.88 -4.19
CA TYR A 113 -1.91 -9.69 -4.42
C TYR A 113 -2.14 -10.53 -3.19
N TYR A 114 -3.39 -10.72 -2.81
CA TYR A 114 -3.71 -11.55 -1.65
C TYR A 114 -5.08 -12.18 -1.73
N GLU A 115 -5.17 -13.37 -1.15
CA GLU A 115 -6.38 -14.15 -0.98
C GLU A 115 -6.58 -14.52 0.48
N VAL A 116 -7.86 -14.61 0.88
CA VAL A 116 -8.28 -15.23 2.15
C VAL A 116 -9.28 -16.32 1.81
N VAL A 117 -8.95 -17.55 2.19
CA VAL A 117 -9.75 -18.74 1.85
C VAL A 117 -9.93 -19.66 3.06
N PRO A 118 -10.95 -20.54 3.06
CA PRO A 118 -10.97 -21.70 3.95
C PRO A 118 -9.71 -22.54 3.78
N LYS A 119 -9.17 -23.09 4.86
CA LYS A 119 -7.87 -23.81 4.87
C LYS A 119 -7.73 -24.95 3.86
N ASN A 120 -8.84 -25.58 3.50
CA ASN A 120 -8.86 -26.66 2.51
C ASN A 120 -8.65 -26.19 1.06
N ALA A 121 -8.73 -24.89 0.81
CA ALA A 121 -8.49 -24.28 -0.50
C ALA A 121 -7.07 -23.70 -0.67
N LEU A 122 -6.18 -23.82 0.34
CA LEU A 122 -4.84 -23.26 0.30
C LEU A 122 -4.03 -23.79 -0.90
N GLU A 123 -4.04 -25.11 -1.18
CA GLU A 123 -3.31 -25.64 -2.32
C GLU A 123 -3.81 -25.05 -3.66
N THR A 124 -5.12 -24.81 -3.76
CA THR A 124 -5.74 -24.21 -4.95
C THR A 124 -5.21 -22.78 -5.20
N ILE A 125 -5.19 -21.93 -4.16
CA ILE A 125 -4.69 -20.56 -4.34
C ILE A 125 -3.18 -20.53 -4.58
N MET A 126 -2.41 -21.44 -4.00
CA MET A 126 -0.97 -21.56 -4.31
C MET A 126 -0.72 -21.93 -5.76
N TRP A 127 -1.53 -22.82 -6.33
CA TRP A 127 -1.48 -23.14 -7.75
C TRP A 127 -1.83 -21.92 -8.62
N LEU A 128 -2.92 -21.21 -8.30
CA LEU A 128 -3.32 -20.00 -9.03
C LEU A 128 -2.22 -18.93 -9.03
N GLU A 129 -1.63 -18.67 -7.86
CA GLU A 129 -0.56 -17.69 -7.69
C GLU A 129 0.71 -18.08 -8.46
N SER A 130 1.07 -19.38 -8.43
CA SER A 130 2.22 -19.87 -9.18
C SER A 130 2.01 -19.75 -10.69
N ASP A 131 0.80 -20.02 -11.19
CA ASP A 131 0.49 -19.96 -12.59
C ASP A 131 0.60 -18.54 -13.16
N ARG A 132 0.08 -17.54 -12.42
CA ARG A 132 0.25 -16.14 -12.85
C ARG A 132 1.68 -15.63 -12.70
N MET A 133 2.46 -16.13 -11.72
CA MET A 133 3.86 -15.73 -11.56
C MET A 133 4.76 -16.33 -12.64
N GLY A 134 4.53 -17.58 -13.04
CA GLY A 134 5.43 -18.30 -13.93
C GLY A 134 5.01 -18.30 -15.39
N TRP A 135 3.71 -18.27 -15.67
CA TRP A 135 3.16 -18.59 -17.00
C TRP A 135 2.17 -17.57 -17.56
N LEU A 136 2.20 -16.32 -17.09
CA LEU A 136 1.34 -15.23 -17.59
C LEU A 136 1.63 -14.92 -19.08
N LEU A 137 2.90 -14.80 -19.48
CA LEU A 137 3.27 -14.23 -20.79
C LEU A 137 2.76 -15.03 -21.98
N SER A 138 2.44 -16.32 -21.81
CA SER A 138 1.88 -17.15 -22.88
C SER A 138 0.49 -16.70 -23.33
N THR A 139 -0.27 -16.03 -22.44
CA THR A 139 -1.63 -15.55 -22.68
C THR A 139 -1.71 -14.05 -22.98
N VAL A 140 -0.61 -13.30 -22.79
CA VAL A 140 -0.55 -11.87 -23.08
C VAL A 140 -0.52 -11.66 -24.61
N THR A 141 -1.71 -11.55 -25.18
CA THR A 141 -1.95 -11.22 -26.61
C THR A 141 -2.14 -9.71 -26.78
N GLN A 142 -2.06 -9.24 -28.04
CA GLN A 142 -2.36 -7.84 -28.36
C GLN A 142 -3.78 -7.44 -27.93
N ALA A 143 -4.76 -8.30 -28.17
CA ALA A 143 -6.15 -8.03 -27.81
C ALA A 143 -6.36 -7.99 -26.29
N ALA A 144 -5.75 -8.88 -25.51
CA ALA A 144 -5.82 -8.89 -24.06
C ALA A 144 -5.18 -7.62 -23.47
N PHE A 145 -4.04 -7.21 -24.02
CA PHE A 145 -3.36 -5.99 -23.64
C PHE A 145 -4.20 -4.74 -23.92
N GLU A 146 -4.72 -4.58 -25.15
CA GLU A 146 -5.55 -3.43 -25.54
C GLU A 146 -6.80 -3.32 -24.68
N ASN A 147 -7.44 -4.44 -24.34
CA ASN A 147 -8.59 -4.44 -23.44
C ASN A 147 -8.24 -3.90 -22.06
N GLN A 148 -7.15 -4.35 -21.45
CA GLN A 148 -6.74 -3.86 -20.13
C GLN A 148 -6.23 -2.41 -20.18
N GLN A 149 -5.59 -2.02 -21.26
CA GLN A 149 -5.22 -0.63 -21.51
C GLN A 149 -6.46 0.30 -21.51
N GLU A 150 -7.55 -0.10 -22.16
CA GLU A 150 -8.83 0.64 -22.14
C GLU A 150 -9.45 0.69 -20.74
N VAL A 151 -9.42 -0.43 -19.98
CA VAL A 151 -9.92 -0.50 -18.61
C VAL A 151 -9.19 0.51 -17.72
N VAL A 152 -7.86 0.50 -17.72
CA VAL A 152 -7.03 1.42 -16.91
C VAL A 152 -7.25 2.88 -17.32
N GLN A 153 -7.37 3.17 -18.63
CA GLN A 153 -7.70 4.52 -19.10
C GLN A 153 -9.08 4.99 -18.62
N ASN A 154 -10.08 4.11 -18.65
CA ASN A 154 -11.41 4.44 -18.15
C ASN A 154 -11.40 4.66 -16.64
N GLU A 155 -10.66 3.85 -15.90
CA GLU A 155 -10.46 4.05 -14.47
C GLU A 155 -9.81 5.40 -14.16
N LYS A 156 -8.76 5.80 -14.89
CA LYS A 156 -8.14 7.10 -14.74
C LYS A 156 -9.14 8.24 -14.95
N ARG A 157 -9.96 8.15 -16.02
CA ARG A 157 -11.01 9.14 -16.26
C ARG A 157 -12.01 9.22 -15.11
N GLN A 158 -12.44 8.08 -14.56
CA GLN A 158 -13.44 8.03 -13.49
C GLN A 158 -12.86 8.45 -12.13
N ARG A 159 -11.65 8.00 -11.77
CA ARG A 159 -11.08 8.20 -10.44
C ARG A 159 -10.25 9.47 -10.32
N VAL A 160 -9.76 10.00 -11.44
CA VAL A 160 -8.88 11.17 -11.45
C VAL A 160 -9.50 12.31 -12.26
N ASP A 161 -9.70 12.13 -13.57
CA ASP A 161 -9.99 13.24 -14.47
C ASP A 161 -11.39 13.85 -14.27
N ASN A 162 -12.39 13.02 -13.95
CA ASN A 162 -13.80 13.43 -13.76
C ASN A 162 -14.21 13.55 -12.27
N ARG A 163 -13.26 13.61 -11.36
CA ARG A 163 -13.52 13.66 -9.92
C ARG A 163 -13.06 15.00 -9.33
N PRO A 164 -13.87 15.65 -8.45
CA PRO A 164 -13.41 16.80 -7.68
C PRO A 164 -12.10 16.51 -6.96
N TYR A 165 -11.13 17.40 -7.09
CA TYR A 165 -9.78 17.32 -6.52
C TYR A 165 -8.94 16.12 -7.01
N GLY A 166 -9.37 15.43 -8.07
CA GLY A 166 -8.67 14.25 -8.58
C GLY A 166 -7.22 14.53 -9.01
N HIS A 167 -6.95 15.71 -9.52
CA HIS A 167 -5.61 16.16 -9.93
C HIS A 167 -4.74 16.71 -8.80
N SER A 168 -5.27 16.88 -7.57
CA SER A 168 -4.54 17.52 -6.46
C SER A 168 -3.20 16.82 -6.17
N ASN A 169 -3.19 15.49 -6.15
CA ASN A 169 -1.95 14.73 -5.93
C ASN A 169 -0.97 14.85 -7.11
N TYR A 170 -1.48 14.80 -8.33
CA TYR A 170 -0.69 14.96 -9.55
C TYR A 170 0.03 16.33 -9.56
N VAL A 171 -0.70 17.40 -9.33
CA VAL A 171 -0.14 18.77 -9.29
C VAL A 171 0.92 18.87 -8.20
N MET A 172 0.68 18.31 -7.04
CA MET A 172 1.63 18.32 -5.92
C MET A 172 2.94 17.60 -6.30
N ILE A 173 2.89 16.35 -6.76
CA ILE A 173 4.10 15.57 -7.05
C ILE A 173 4.90 16.14 -8.22
N LYS A 174 4.24 16.65 -9.26
CA LYS A 174 4.90 17.29 -10.42
C LYS A 174 5.68 18.55 -10.03
N ASN A 175 5.26 19.25 -8.99
CA ASN A 175 5.93 20.45 -8.48
C ASN A 175 6.93 20.18 -7.36
N MET A 176 6.81 19.05 -6.67
CA MET A 176 7.70 18.66 -5.57
C MET A 176 8.94 17.93 -6.06
N TYR A 177 8.78 16.98 -6.98
CA TYR A 177 9.88 16.14 -7.44
C TYR A 177 10.40 16.59 -8.81
N PRO A 178 11.73 16.48 -9.08
CA PRO A 178 12.28 16.63 -10.42
C PRO A 178 11.63 15.68 -11.44
N LYS A 179 11.71 16.02 -12.74
CA LYS A 179 11.02 15.25 -13.80
C LYS A 179 11.52 13.81 -13.93
N ASP A 180 12.76 13.55 -13.61
CA ASP A 180 13.42 12.24 -13.64
C ASP A 180 13.31 11.48 -12.31
N HIS A 181 12.73 12.10 -11.28
CA HIS A 181 12.56 11.46 -9.99
C HIS A 181 11.45 10.40 -10.06
N PRO A 182 11.66 9.16 -9.53
CA PRO A 182 10.68 8.07 -9.62
C PRO A 182 9.30 8.36 -9.01
N TYR A 183 9.18 9.37 -8.14
CA TYR A 183 7.91 9.80 -7.58
C TYR A 183 7.27 10.99 -8.28
N ASN A 184 7.81 11.45 -9.42
CA ASN A 184 7.25 12.57 -10.18
C ASN A 184 5.96 12.21 -10.96
N TRP A 185 5.57 10.94 -11.07
CA TRP A 185 4.33 10.50 -11.70
C TRP A 185 3.42 9.71 -10.76
N THR A 186 2.16 9.60 -11.10
CA THR A 186 1.17 8.85 -10.32
C THR A 186 1.23 7.37 -10.67
N THR A 187 0.77 6.50 -9.77
CA THR A 187 0.74 5.05 -9.99
C THR A 187 -0.13 4.66 -11.19
N ILE A 188 -1.22 5.39 -11.44
CA ILE A 188 -2.07 5.14 -12.61
C ILE A 188 -1.42 5.59 -13.94
N GLY A 189 -0.35 6.38 -13.88
CA GLY A 189 0.40 6.84 -15.03
C GLY A 189 -0.25 7.97 -15.83
N GLU A 190 0.40 8.29 -16.95
CA GLU A 190 -0.12 9.26 -17.92
C GLU A 190 -0.91 8.52 -19.02
N LEU A 191 -2.01 9.11 -19.48
CA LEU A 191 -2.82 8.52 -20.57
C LEU A 191 -2.00 8.30 -21.84
N GLU A 192 -1.17 9.26 -22.19
CA GLU A 192 -0.33 9.19 -23.39
C GLU A 192 0.67 8.03 -23.31
N ASP A 193 1.29 7.81 -22.15
CA ASP A 193 2.23 6.71 -21.94
C ASP A 193 1.54 5.36 -22.10
N LEU A 194 0.35 5.21 -21.54
CA LEU A 194 -0.48 4.00 -21.68
C LEU A 194 -0.92 3.77 -23.13
N GLN A 195 -1.30 4.83 -23.86
CA GLN A 195 -1.72 4.73 -25.26
C GLN A 195 -0.56 4.35 -26.21
N ASN A 196 0.64 4.82 -25.91
CA ASN A 196 1.84 4.55 -26.69
C ASN A 196 2.57 3.27 -26.26
N ALA A 197 2.08 2.56 -25.26
CA ALA A 197 2.64 1.31 -24.79
C ALA A 197 2.48 0.22 -25.86
N THR A 198 3.51 -0.61 -26.01
CA THR A 198 3.52 -1.75 -26.94
C THR A 198 3.49 -3.06 -26.18
N LEU A 199 3.06 -4.13 -26.86
CA LEU A 199 3.12 -5.48 -26.30
C LEU A 199 4.54 -5.89 -25.89
N LYS A 200 5.56 -5.36 -26.60
CA LYS A 200 6.97 -5.58 -26.24
C LYS A 200 7.31 -4.92 -24.91
N ASP A 201 6.90 -3.66 -24.70
CA ASP A 201 7.14 -2.94 -23.45
C ASP A 201 6.51 -3.70 -22.26
N VAL A 202 5.31 -4.25 -22.47
CA VAL A 202 4.61 -5.07 -21.48
C VAL A 202 5.39 -6.33 -21.14
N ARG A 203 5.84 -7.08 -22.14
CA ARG A 203 6.64 -8.29 -21.93
C ARG A 203 7.96 -8.00 -21.23
N ASP A 204 8.67 -6.97 -21.67
CA ASP A 204 9.94 -6.55 -21.06
C ASP A 204 9.76 -6.16 -19.59
N PHE A 205 8.68 -5.45 -19.25
CA PHE A 205 8.39 -5.04 -17.87
C PHE A 205 8.11 -6.25 -16.97
N TYR A 206 7.31 -7.22 -17.44
CA TYR A 206 7.06 -8.44 -16.67
C TYR A 206 8.34 -9.26 -16.45
N GLU A 207 9.10 -9.51 -17.51
CA GLU A 207 10.35 -10.28 -17.44
C GLU A 207 11.39 -9.65 -16.51
N ASN A 208 11.36 -8.32 -16.42
CA ASN A 208 12.26 -7.59 -15.53
C ASN A 208 11.83 -7.61 -14.06
N TRP A 209 10.53 -7.55 -13.77
CA TRP A 209 10.09 -7.20 -12.42
C TRP A 209 9.26 -8.27 -11.71
N TYR A 210 8.60 -9.19 -12.43
CA TYR A 210 7.68 -10.16 -11.83
C TYR A 210 8.30 -11.57 -11.65
N GLY A 211 9.60 -11.64 -11.45
CA GLY A 211 10.28 -12.88 -11.08
C GLY A 211 10.18 -13.22 -9.59
N PRO A 212 10.34 -14.50 -9.21
CA PRO A 212 10.31 -14.95 -7.82
C PRO A 212 11.37 -14.27 -6.94
N ASN A 213 12.56 -13.98 -7.48
CA ASN A 213 13.64 -13.28 -6.78
C ASN A 213 13.35 -11.79 -6.49
N ASN A 214 12.24 -11.25 -7.02
CA ASN A 214 11.73 -9.92 -6.71
C ASN A 214 10.40 -9.98 -5.93
N ALA A 215 10.07 -11.14 -5.34
CA ALA A 215 8.81 -11.38 -4.65
C ALA A 215 9.01 -11.91 -3.23
N THR A 216 8.07 -11.55 -2.36
CA THR A 216 7.92 -12.13 -1.02
C THR A 216 6.52 -12.70 -0.89
N MET A 217 6.45 -14.00 -0.58
CA MET A 217 5.20 -14.70 -0.27
C MET A 217 5.02 -14.80 1.24
N VAL A 218 3.83 -14.47 1.72
CA VAL A 218 3.45 -14.62 3.12
C VAL A 218 2.22 -15.53 3.19
N ILE A 219 2.29 -16.59 4.00
CA ILE A 219 1.15 -17.48 4.27
C ILE A 219 0.90 -17.47 5.77
N ALA A 220 -0.32 -17.08 6.17
CA ALA A 220 -0.74 -17.01 7.57
C ALA A 220 -2.08 -17.72 7.77
N GLY A 221 -2.24 -18.49 8.87
CA GLY A 221 -3.49 -19.16 9.23
C GLY A 221 -3.37 -20.63 9.57
N ASP A 222 -4.47 -21.38 9.43
CA ASP A 222 -4.55 -22.79 9.82
C ASP A 222 -4.01 -23.73 8.72
N PHE A 223 -2.73 -24.04 8.82
CA PHE A 223 -2.07 -25.02 7.96
C PHE A 223 -0.98 -25.79 8.70
N LYS A 224 -0.35 -26.76 8.05
CA LYS A 224 0.84 -27.47 8.53
C LYS A 224 2.06 -27.00 7.73
N LYS A 225 3.02 -26.37 8.38
CA LYS A 225 4.26 -25.84 7.76
C LYS A 225 4.94 -26.88 6.87
N THR A 226 5.03 -28.14 7.32
CA THR A 226 5.69 -29.22 6.55
C THR A 226 4.97 -29.55 5.23
N GLN A 227 3.65 -29.40 5.17
CA GLN A 227 2.88 -29.61 3.94
C GLN A 227 2.99 -28.40 3.03
N VAL A 228 2.87 -27.19 3.56
CA VAL A 228 2.95 -25.96 2.79
C VAL A 228 4.33 -25.81 2.13
N LYS A 229 5.41 -26.13 2.82
CA LYS A 229 6.76 -26.14 2.24
C LYS A 229 6.86 -27.05 1.00
N LYS A 230 6.24 -28.23 1.02
CA LYS A 230 6.21 -29.13 -0.14
C LYS A 230 5.42 -28.53 -1.30
N TRP A 231 4.30 -27.86 -1.02
CA TRP A 231 3.52 -27.17 -2.03
C TRP A 231 4.24 -25.95 -2.61
N VAL A 232 4.92 -25.16 -1.76
CA VAL A 232 5.76 -24.06 -2.22
C VAL A 232 6.82 -24.55 -3.18
N GLU A 233 7.57 -25.57 -2.83
CA GLU A 233 8.57 -26.17 -3.71
C GLU A 233 7.96 -26.70 -5.02
N LYS A 234 6.84 -27.44 -4.92
CA LYS A 234 6.13 -28.03 -6.07
C LYS A 234 5.66 -26.99 -7.08
N TYR A 235 5.08 -25.89 -6.60
CA TYR A 235 4.40 -24.91 -7.46
C TYR A 235 5.31 -23.74 -7.87
N PHE A 236 6.24 -23.35 -7.00
CA PHE A 236 7.06 -22.15 -7.24
C PHE A 236 8.54 -22.47 -7.55
N GLY A 237 9.03 -23.68 -7.19
CA GLY A 237 10.45 -24.01 -7.30
C GLY A 237 11.02 -23.96 -8.73
N GLU A 238 10.22 -24.31 -9.75
CA GLU A 238 10.65 -24.31 -11.17
C GLU A 238 10.50 -22.96 -11.87
N ILE A 239 9.87 -21.95 -11.20
CA ILE A 239 9.64 -20.65 -11.83
C ILE A 239 10.98 -19.95 -12.07
N ARG A 240 11.19 -19.47 -13.29
CA ARG A 240 12.42 -18.81 -13.70
C ARG A 240 12.64 -17.50 -12.94
N GLN A 241 13.85 -17.29 -12.45
CA GLN A 241 14.29 -16.00 -11.90
C GLN A 241 14.26 -14.88 -12.93
N GLY A 242 13.88 -13.69 -12.50
CA GLY A 242 14.11 -12.45 -13.23
C GLY A 242 15.55 -11.91 -13.02
N PRO A 243 15.89 -10.76 -13.63
CA PRO A 243 17.14 -10.08 -13.34
C PRO A 243 17.19 -9.62 -11.87
N ASN A 244 18.39 -9.51 -11.33
CA ASN A 244 18.58 -8.90 -10.02
C ASN A 244 18.56 -7.37 -10.11
N HIS A 245 17.78 -6.74 -9.27
CA HIS A 245 17.72 -5.29 -9.17
C HIS A 245 18.25 -4.82 -7.82
N PRO A 246 19.11 -3.80 -7.79
CA PRO A 246 19.51 -3.21 -6.52
C PRO A 246 18.34 -2.47 -5.88
N ASP A 247 18.29 -2.47 -4.54
CA ASP A 247 17.35 -1.62 -3.82
C ASP A 247 17.54 -0.14 -4.18
N PRO A 248 16.46 0.62 -4.38
CA PRO A 248 16.56 2.04 -4.66
C PRO A 248 17.11 2.78 -3.45
N LYS A 249 17.94 3.78 -3.72
CA LYS A 249 18.49 4.64 -2.67
C LYS A 249 17.49 5.70 -2.27
N PRO A 250 17.45 6.12 -0.99
CA PRO A 250 16.66 7.27 -0.56
C PRO A 250 16.94 8.52 -1.39
N GLN A 251 15.89 9.17 -1.86
CA GLN A 251 15.92 10.38 -2.68
C GLN A 251 14.83 11.36 -2.21
N PRO A 252 14.95 11.96 -1.01
CA PRO A 252 13.96 12.92 -0.54
C PRO A 252 13.91 14.15 -1.46
N ALA A 253 12.73 14.72 -1.66
CA ALA A 253 12.60 15.97 -2.37
C ALA A 253 13.29 17.10 -1.61
N ILE A 254 13.97 17.99 -2.34
CA ILE A 254 14.63 19.18 -1.79
C ILE A 254 13.97 20.41 -2.39
N LEU A 255 13.37 21.23 -1.54
CA LEU A 255 12.79 22.52 -1.92
C LEU A 255 13.61 23.62 -1.25
N SER A 256 14.16 24.55 -2.06
CA SER A 256 14.88 25.72 -1.55
C SER A 256 13.94 26.72 -0.90
N ASP A 257 12.72 26.81 -1.43
CA ASP A 257 11.70 27.76 -1.03
C ASP A 257 10.30 27.17 -1.08
N THR A 258 9.34 27.82 -0.41
CA THR A 258 7.93 27.47 -0.53
C THR A 258 7.43 27.73 -1.94
N LYS A 259 6.89 26.70 -2.58
CA LYS A 259 6.22 26.82 -3.88
C LYS A 259 4.72 26.94 -3.66
N LYS A 260 4.12 28.01 -4.15
CA LYS A 260 2.66 28.16 -4.25
C LYS A 260 2.21 27.83 -5.67
N VAL A 261 1.31 26.88 -5.78
CA VAL A 261 0.78 26.40 -7.08
C VAL A 261 -0.74 26.47 -7.02
N TYR A 262 -1.35 27.03 -8.04
CA TYR A 262 -2.81 27.12 -8.18
C TYR A 262 -3.26 26.21 -9.29
N HIS A 263 -4.33 25.47 -9.04
CA HIS A 263 -4.97 24.59 -10.01
C HIS A 263 -6.47 24.85 -10.02
N GLU A 264 -7.02 25.06 -11.19
CA GLU A 264 -8.46 25.21 -11.40
C GLU A 264 -9.08 23.84 -11.68
N ASP A 265 -10.06 23.46 -10.87
CA ASP A 265 -10.75 22.17 -10.96
C ASP A 265 -12.18 22.39 -11.41
N ASN A 266 -12.55 21.81 -12.58
CA ASN A 266 -13.86 22.00 -13.19
C ASN A 266 -15.00 21.30 -12.44
N PHE A 267 -14.70 20.38 -11.54
CA PHE A 267 -15.67 19.56 -10.80
C PHE A 267 -15.83 19.98 -9.35
N ALA A 268 -14.82 20.67 -8.78
CA ALA A 268 -14.83 21.11 -7.40
C ALA A 268 -15.76 22.33 -7.21
N LYS A 269 -16.57 22.29 -6.15
CA LYS A 269 -17.48 23.38 -5.76
C LYS A 269 -16.94 24.21 -4.59
N SER A 270 -15.89 23.76 -3.96
CA SER A 270 -15.29 24.37 -2.77
C SER A 270 -13.79 24.52 -2.96
N PRO A 271 -13.16 25.54 -2.39
CA PRO A 271 -11.72 25.68 -2.42
C PRO A 271 -11.07 24.59 -1.55
N GLN A 272 -9.95 24.08 -2.00
CA GLN A 272 -9.11 23.17 -1.23
C GLN A 272 -7.70 23.71 -1.13
N ILE A 273 -7.11 23.64 0.07
CA ILE A 273 -5.68 23.84 0.28
C ILE A 273 -5.03 22.49 0.58
N ARG A 274 -3.88 22.26 -0.03
CA ARG A 274 -2.99 21.15 0.29
C ARG A 274 -1.60 21.69 0.51
N MET A 275 -1.07 21.48 1.70
CA MET A 275 0.31 21.75 2.05
C MET A 275 1.06 20.43 2.14
N ALA A 276 2.18 20.33 1.46
CA ALA A 276 3.00 19.15 1.43
C ALA A 276 4.46 19.50 1.76
N PHE A 277 5.00 18.86 2.77
CA PHE A 277 6.35 19.05 3.27
C PHE A 277 7.18 17.81 2.95
N PRO A 278 8.28 17.94 2.17
CA PRO A 278 9.20 16.82 1.95
C PRO A 278 9.76 16.29 3.28
N THR A 279 9.80 14.97 3.41
CA THR A 279 10.33 14.28 4.59
C THR A 279 11.19 13.08 4.21
N VAL A 280 11.60 12.34 5.21
CA VAL A 280 12.44 11.14 5.11
C VAL A 280 11.67 9.94 4.55
N ASN A 281 12.40 8.93 4.09
CA ASN A 281 11.84 7.65 3.67
C ASN A 281 11.34 6.81 4.86
N GLN A 282 10.59 5.74 4.58
CA GLN A 282 9.95 4.87 5.58
C GLN A 282 10.93 4.13 6.52
N ARG A 283 12.18 3.92 6.11
CA ARG A 283 13.19 3.23 6.93
C ARG A 283 14.06 4.17 7.76
N HIS A 284 13.81 5.48 7.67
CA HIS A 284 14.54 6.48 8.48
C HIS A 284 14.06 6.46 9.93
N PHE A 285 14.96 6.69 10.88
CA PHE A 285 14.62 6.63 12.32
C PHE A 285 13.56 7.67 12.73
N ASP A 286 13.46 8.79 12.03
CA ASP A 286 12.46 9.83 12.27
C ASP A 286 11.05 9.49 11.71
N ALA A 287 10.89 8.43 10.90
CA ALA A 287 9.64 8.13 10.23
C ALA A 287 8.47 7.97 11.22
N ALA A 288 8.69 7.22 12.31
CA ALA A 288 7.67 7.03 13.35
C ALA A 288 7.34 8.33 14.11
N ALA A 289 8.34 9.18 14.36
CA ALA A 289 8.12 10.47 15.02
C ALA A 289 7.30 11.44 14.14
N LEU A 290 7.56 11.43 12.82
CA LEU A 290 6.80 12.23 11.84
C LEU A 290 5.36 11.73 11.67
N GLU A 291 5.14 10.44 11.76
CA GLU A 291 3.79 9.86 11.77
C GLU A 291 3.02 10.31 13.00
N LEU A 292 3.60 10.18 14.21
CA LEU A 292 3.00 10.67 15.46
C LEU A 292 2.74 12.18 15.43
N LEU A 293 3.66 12.97 14.86
CA LEU A 293 3.47 14.40 14.70
C LEU A 293 2.25 14.71 13.83
N SER A 294 2.12 14.02 12.70
CA SER A 294 0.98 14.23 11.79
C SER A 294 -0.36 13.88 12.45
N GLN A 295 -0.41 12.78 13.22
CA GLN A 295 -1.59 12.40 14.00
C GLN A 295 -1.90 13.45 15.08
N LEU A 296 -0.89 13.89 15.83
CA LEU A 296 -1.07 14.92 16.84
C LEU A 296 -1.66 16.22 16.27
N LEU A 297 -1.22 16.61 15.06
CA LEU A 297 -1.67 17.84 14.41
C LEU A 297 -3.10 17.73 13.87
N GLY A 298 -3.49 16.60 13.28
CA GLY A 298 -4.71 16.51 12.47
C GLY A 298 -5.72 15.44 12.86
N ASP A 299 -5.42 14.55 13.82
CA ASP A 299 -6.32 13.46 14.15
C ASP A 299 -7.27 13.80 15.30
N GLY A 300 -8.57 13.71 15.00
CA GLY A 300 -9.64 13.93 15.94
C GLY A 300 -9.92 15.40 16.28
N LYS A 301 -11.04 15.63 16.99
CA LYS A 301 -11.55 16.98 17.30
C LYS A 301 -10.67 17.76 18.29
N LYS A 302 -9.79 17.09 19.01
CA LYS A 302 -8.88 17.75 19.94
C LYS A 302 -7.58 18.23 19.31
N ALA A 303 -7.33 17.83 18.07
CA ALA A 303 -6.13 18.20 17.32
C ALA A 303 -6.06 19.72 17.10
N PRO A 304 -4.86 20.33 17.16
CA PRO A 304 -4.70 21.78 16.98
C PRO A 304 -5.29 22.30 15.67
N LEU A 305 -5.04 21.61 14.57
CA LEU A 305 -5.57 22.05 13.27
C LEU A 305 -7.10 22.02 13.22
N TYR A 306 -7.73 21.01 13.82
CA TYR A 306 -9.17 20.93 13.89
C TYR A 306 -9.75 22.10 14.70
N LYS A 307 -9.18 22.40 15.86
CA LYS A 307 -9.61 23.54 16.69
C LYS A 307 -9.53 24.85 15.93
N ILE A 308 -8.41 25.12 15.29
CA ILE A 308 -8.19 26.38 14.57
C ILE A 308 -9.11 26.48 13.34
N ILE A 309 -9.08 25.49 12.46
CA ILE A 309 -9.72 25.59 11.14
C ILE A 309 -11.24 25.35 11.22
N VAL A 310 -11.66 24.39 12.06
CA VAL A 310 -13.06 23.95 12.10
C VAL A 310 -13.85 24.67 13.20
N GLU A 311 -13.31 24.75 14.41
CA GLU A 311 -14.07 25.30 15.55
C GLU A 311 -13.96 26.81 15.66
N GLU A 312 -12.76 27.38 15.58
CA GLU A 312 -12.52 28.81 15.80
C GLU A 312 -12.80 29.62 14.54
N GLN A 313 -12.10 29.29 13.43
CA GLN A 313 -12.21 30.07 12.19
C GLN A 313 -13.39 29.65 11.31
N LYS A 314 -13.93 28.43 11.49
CA LYS A 314 -15.10 27.88 10.77
C LYS A 314 -14.94 27.94 9.24
N LEU A 315 -13.72 27.68 8.75
CA LEU A 315 -13.39 27.75 7.32
C LEU A 315 -13.72 26.47 6.58
N ALA A 316 -13.66 25.32 7.26
CA ALA A 316 -13.86 24.00 6.67
C ALA A 316 -14.62 23.06 7.63
N PRO A 317 -15.29 22.03 7.12
CA PRO A 317 -15.92 20.99 7.93
C PRO A 317 -14.91 20.02 8.55
N SER A 318 -13.71 19.93 7.97
CA SER A 318 -12.65 19.02 8.42
C SER A 318 -11.27 19.48 7.95
N VAL A 319 -10.26 19.00 8.62
CA VAL A 319 -8.87 19.07 8.22
C VAL A 319 -8.23 17.71 8.49
N SER A 320 -7.29 17.30 7.65
CA SER A 320 -6.48 16.10 7.87
C SER A 320 -5.00 16.45 7.79
N ALA A 321 -4.20 15.83 8.65
CA ALA A 321 -2.75 15.82 8.56
C ALA A 321 -2.29 14.36 8.59
N TYR A 322 -1.42 13.97 7.68
CA TYR A 322 -0.91 12.61 7.60
C TYR A 322 0.50 12.57 7.04
N SER A 323 1.27 11.64 7.55
CA SER A 323 2.58 11.28 7.01
C SER A 323 2.39 10.23 5.91
N ASN A 324 3.10 10.40 4.82
CA ASN A 324 3.18 9.44 3.73
C ASN A 324 4.66 9.13 3.47
N THR A 325 5.24 8.28 4.32
CA THR A 325 6.60 7.78 4.14
C THR A 325 6.59 6.57 3.21
N GLN A 326 7.44 6.59 2.19
CA GLN A 326 7.59 5.56 1.18
C GLN A 326 9.05 5.12 1.09
N GLU A 327 9.38 4.21 0.19
CA GLU A 327 10.71 3.57 0.15
C GLU A 327 11.87 4.56 -0.04
N ILE A 328 11.73 5.54 -0.95
CA ILE A 328 12.83 6.45 -1.30
C ILE A 328 12.63 7.88 -0.80
N ALA A 329 11.42 8.29 -0.50
CA ALA A 329 11.09 9.64 -0.02
C ALA A 329 9.81 9.63 0.80
N GLY A 330 9.55 10.70 1.54
CA GLY A 330 8.31 10.88 2.28
C GLY A 330 7.76 12.30 2.17
N THR A 331 6.54 12.47 2.64
CA THR A 331 5.88 13.76 2.77
C THR A 331 4.98 13.79 3.99
N ILE A 332 4.89 14.93 4.68
CA ILE A 332 3.76 15.26 5.53
C ILE A 332 2.80 16.11 4.72
N ASN A 333 1.53 15.79 4.77
CA ASN A 333 0.49 16.49 4.05
C ASN A 333 -0.54 17.04 5.04
N ILE A 334 -0.97 18.27 4.82
CA ILE A 334 -2.12 18.89 5.48
C ILE A 334 -3.12 19.25 4.40
N VAL A 335 -4.36 18.76 4.53
CA VAL A 335 -5.41 18.98 3.52
C VAL A 335 -6.67 19.50 4.21
N SER A 336 -7.22 20.58 3.69
CA SER A 336 -8.50 21.12 4.13
C SER A 336 -9.32 21.60 2.94
N THR A 337 -10.59 21.19 2.87
CA THR A 337 -11.56 21.66 1.87
C THR A 337 -12.54 22.58 2.54
N GLY A 338 -12.57 23.84 2.13
CA GLY A 338 -13.41 24.88 2.70
C GLY A 338 -14.89 24.68 2.40
N PHE A 339 -15.76 25.41 3.11
CA PHE A 339 -17.16 25.49 2.72
C PHE A 339 -17.30 26.20 1.36
N PRO A 340 -18.39 25.96 0.59
CA PRO A 340 -18.57 26.57 -0.74
C PRO A 340 -18.56 28.12 -0.73
N THR A 341 -18.82 28.74 0.40
CA THR A 341 -18.86 30.19 0.58
C THR A 341 -17.50 30.80 0.95
N ILE A 342 -16.51 29.98 1.27
CA ILE A 342 -15.17 30.40 1.68
C ILE A 342 -14.32 30.69 0.45
N LYS A 343 -13.53 31.74 0.49
CA LYS A 343 -12.55 32.03 -0.56
C LYS A 343 -11.25 31.26 -0.32
N LEU A 344 -10.54 30.91 -1.39
CA LEU A 344 -9.26 30.23 -1.28
C LEU A 344 -8.25 31.04 -0.45
N THR A 345 -8.28 32.39 -0.58
CA THR A 345 -7.45 33.31 0.22
C THR A 345 -7.68 33.20 1.71
N ASP A 346 -8.90 32.84 2.15
CA ASP A 346 -9.20 32.69 3.57
C ASP A 346 -8.54 31.42 4.13
N LEU A 347 -8.48 30.34 3.30
CA LEU A 347 -7.74 29.13 3.63
C LEU A 347 -6.21 29.35 3.61
N GLU A 348 -5.69 30.17 2.69
CA GLU A 348 -4.26 30.48 2.62
C GLU A 348 -3.77 31.31 3.83
N ASN A 349 -4.65 32.12 4.39
CA ASN A 349 -4.33 32.99 5.55
C ASN A 349 -4.47 32.26 6.90
N ILE A 350 -4.75 30.96 6.91
CA ILE A 350 -4.63 30.16 8.12
C ILE A 350 -3.17 30.25 8.55
N GLY A 351 -2.89 31.08 9.56
CA GLY A 351 -1.54 31.29 10.04
C GLY A 351 -0.97 30.01 10.64
N PHE A 352 -0.04 29.40 9.94
CA PHE A 352 0.80 28.31 10.44
C PHE A 352 2.16 28.85 10.83
#